data_1779a09f500cd0a8584e6eb928eca9bb
#
_entry.id   1779a09f500cd0a8584e6eb928eca9bb
#
_cell.length_a   1.000
_cell.length_b   1.000
_cell.length_c   1.000
_cell.angle_alpha   90.00
_cell.angle_beta   90.00
_cell.angle_gamma   90.00
#
_symmetry.space_group_name_H-M   'P 1'
#
loop_
_entity.id
_entity.type
_entity.pdbx_description
1 polymer ?
#
loop_
_entity_poly.entity_id
_entity_poly.type
_entity_poly.pdbx_seq_one_letter_code
_entity_poly.pdbx_strand_id
1 'polypeptide(L)'
;MRNLKVLKSLLQPALLAGSALMITGCHNSGPAATPEQNLPVVEQSAITAEILADGSIKIPVDTIVEHIGTKGVFILSADNQARFRMVKAGKKNANSVSISGGLTGNEQILTGPYASVYDGSPVRLTKD
;
A
#
# COMPACT_ATOMS: atom_id res chain seq x y z
N MET A 1 52.81 31.87 35.63
CA MET A 1 52.49 31.46 35.00
C MET A 1 51.27 31.21 35.00
N ARG A 2 50.77 31.06 34.77
CA ARG A 2 49.85 30.74 34.65
C ARG A 2 48.76 31.38 34.56
N ASN A 3 48.52 31.97 34.73
CA ASN A 3 47.60 32.78 34.74
C ASN A 3 46.81 32.81 33.65
N LEU A 4 47.13 32.49 32.84
CA LEU A 4 46.54 32.51 31.73
C LEU A 4 45.30 31.79 31.83
N LYS A 5 45.22 30.95 32.55
CA LYS A 5 44.14 30.26 32.67
C LYS A 5 42.99 31.01 32.88
N VAL A 6 43.10 31.84 33.50
CA VAL A 6 42.07 32.61 33.81
C VAL A 6 41.33 33.10 32.74
N LEU A 7 41.96 33.58 31.94
CA LEU A 7 41.30 34.20 30.94
C LEU A 7 40.47 33.31 30.23
N LYS A 8 40.84 32.20 30.12
CA LYS A 8 40.09 31.47 29.31
C LYS A 8 38.79 31.41 29.81
N SER A 9 38.61 31.44 30.89
CA SER A 9 37.35 31.15 31.39
C SER A 9 36.35 32.14 30.98
N LEU A 10 36.74 33.28 30.95
CA LEU A 10 35.77 34.20 30.72
C LEU A 10 35.22 34.13 29.43
N LEU A 11 35.88 33.79 28.61
CA LEU A 11 35.41 33.94 27.37
C LEU A 11 34.34 33.05 27.05
N GLN A 12 34.38 31.94 27.43
CA GLN A 12 33.44 31.14 26.93
C GLN A 12 32.08 31.45 27.26
N PRO A 13 31.80 31.90 28.24
CA PRO A 13 30.43 32.02 28.60
C PRO A 13 29.61 32.71 27.62
N ALA A 14 30.06 33.68 27.25
CA ALA A 14 29.25 34.47 26.48
C ALA A 14 28.69 33.85 25.31
N LEU A 15 29.49 33.34 24.71
CA LEU A 15 29.07 32.98 23.45
C LEU A 15 28.10 31.95 23.47
N LEU A 16 28.30 31.11 24.26
CA LEU A 16 27.46 30.09 24.13
C LEU A 16 26.10 30.47 24.24
N ALA A 17 25.88 31.25 24.93
CA ALA A 17 24.56 31.57 25.17
C ALA A 17 23.81 31.79 23.91
N GLY A 18 24.29 32.52 23.20
CA GLY A 18 23.49 32.87 22.09
C GLY A 18 23.17 31.74 21.22
N SER A 19 24.04 31.00 21.11
CA SER A 19 23.81 30.07 20.07
C SER A 19 22.71 29.16 20.36
N ALA A 20 22.61 28.89 21.47
CA ALA A 20 21.73 27.86 21.71
C ALA A 20 20.41 28.02 21.15
N LEU A 21 19.96 29.09 21.38
CA LEU A 21 18.69 29.19 21.05
C LEU A 21 18.29 28.88 19.75
N MET A 22 18.97 29.25 18.95
CA MET A 22 18.43 29.20 17.66
C MET A 22 18.09 27.86 17.28
N ILE A 23 18.72 26.96 17.75
CA ILE A 23 18.50 25.77 17.19
C ILE A 23 17.21 25.25 17.42
N THR A 24 16.77 25.48 18.47
CA THR A 24 15.64 24.91 18.76
C THR A 24 14.59 25.00 17.87
N GLY A 25 14.43 25.97 17.44
CA GLY A 25 13.24 26.11 16.73
C GLY A 25 13.05 25.19 15.65
N CYS A 26 13.99 24.90 15.06
CA CYS A 26 13.77 24.29 13.84
C CYS A 26 13.35 22.94 13.93
N HIS A 27 13.46 22.39 14.95
CA HIS A 27 13.45 21.13 14.85
C HIS A 27 12.29 20.47 15.08
N ASN A 28 11.38 20.98 15.02
CA ASN A 28 10.29 20.39 15.25
C ASN A 28 9.64 19.86 14.11
N SER A 29 10.32 19.53 13.24
CA SER A 29 9.77 18.80 12.21
C SER A 29 9.55 17.47 12.77
N GLY A 30 8.52 17.30 13.35
CA GLY A 30 8.04 16.00 13.61
C GLY A 30 7.98 15.23 12.32
N PRO A 31 7.98 13.94 12.36
CA PRO A 31 7.81 13.17 11.18
C PRO A 31 6.61 13.72 10.50
N ALA A 32 6.79 14.08 9.31
CA ALA A 32 5.70 14.48 8.51
C ALA A 32 4.72 13.35 8.61
N ALA A 33 3.64 13.62 9.22
CA ALA A 33 2.57 12.69 9.17
C ALA A 33 2.28 12.55 7.70
N THR A 34 2.64 11.45 7.17
CA THR A 34 2.14 11.05 5.89
C THR A 34 0.64 11.22 6.03
N PRO A 35 0.03 12.00 5.21
CA PRO A 35 -1.41 12.08 5.31
C PRO A 35 -1.88 10.66 5.14
N GLU A 36 -2.35 10.11 6.21
CA GLU A 36 -3.13 8.92 6.10
C GLU A 36 -4.27 9.35 5.23
N GLN A 37 -4.16 8.98 4.01
CA GLN A 37 -5.25 9.17 3.10
C GLN A 37 -6.36 8.34 3.68
N ASN A 38 -7.24 9.00 4.31
CA ASN A 38 -8.40 8.39 4.89
C ASN A 38 -9.31 8.01 3.72
N LEU A 39 -8.81 7.10 2.93
CA LEU A 39 -9.60 6.57 1.84
C LEU A 39 -10.74 5.77 2.44
N PRO A 40 -11.92 5.93 1.92
CA PRO A 40 -13.04 5.15 2.44
C PRO A 40 -12.75 3.67 2.29
N VAL A 41 -12.96 2.95 3.35
CA VAL A 41 -12.78 1.50 3.34
C VAL A 41 -13.91 0.89 2.53
N VAL A 42 -13.56 0.11 1.54
CA VAL A 42 -14.52 -0.53 0.66
C VAL A 42 -14.81 -1.93 1.17
N GLU A 43 -16.07 -2.25 1.33
CA GLU A 43 -16.44 -3.59 1.72
C GLU A 43 -16.55 -4.47 0.48
N GLN A 44 -15.87 -5.60 0.49
CA GLN A 44 -15.80 -6.52 -0.64
C GLN A 44 -15.82 -7.96 -0.16
N SER A 45 -16.35 -8.82 -0.98
CA SER A 45 -16.18 -10.26 -0.79
C SER A 45 -14.95 -10.72 -1.56
N ALA A 46 -14.40 -11.83 -1.17
CA ALA A 46 -13.24 -12.41 -1.84
C ALA A 46 -13.43 -13.90 -2.05
N ILE A 47 -12.87 -14.38 -3.14
CA ILE A 47 -12.86 -15.80 -3.44
C ILE A 47 -11.42 -16.23 -3.65
N THR A 48 -11.17 -17.51 -3.45
CA THR A 48 -9.89 -18.11 -3.83
C THR A 48 -10.06 -18.73 -5.20
N ALA A 49 -9.08 -18.57 -6.06
CA ALA A 49 -9.11 -19.11 -7.39
C ALA A 49 -8.99 -20.64 -7.36
N GLU A 50 -9.65 -21.31 -8.30
CA GLU A 50 -9.56 -22.75 -8.45
C GLU A 50 -8.39 -23.09 -9.36
N ILE A 51 -7.49 -23.94 -8.89
CA ILE A 51 -6.36 -24.42 -9.67
C ILE A 51 -6.78 -25.70 -10.36
N LEU A 52 -6.69 -25.73 -11.66
CA LEU A 52 -7.02 -26.90 -12.47
C LEU A 52 -5.83 -27.85 -12.57
N ALA A 53 -6.13 -29.08 -13.01
CA ALA A 53 -5.12 -30.13 -13.11
C ALA A 53 -3.98 -29.78 -14.08
N ASP A 54 -4.24 -28.93 -15.05
CA ASP A 54 -3.24 -28.49 -16.02
C ASP A 54 -2.43 -27.28 -15.52
N GLY A 55 -2.66 -26.89 -14.27
CA GLY A 55 -1.98 -25.74 -13.68
C GLY A 55 -2.60 -24.39 -14.04
N SER A 56 -3.62 -24.36 -14.85
CA SER A 56 -4.32 -23.11 -15.13
C SER A 56 -5.24 -22.76 -13.96
N ILE A 57 -5.52 -21.48 -13.84
CA ILE A 57 -6.34 -20.96 -12.75
C ILE A 57 -7.69 -20.57 -13.32
N LYS A 58 -8.73 -21.02 -12.67
CA LYS A 58 -10.08 -20.75 -13.09
C LYS A 58 -10.73 -19.77 -12.11
N ILE A 59 -11.30 -18.70 -12.65
CA ILE A 59 -11.98 -17.69 -11.87
C ILE A 59 -13.33 -17.35 -12.50
N PRO A 60 -14.28 -16.82 -11.72
CA PRO A 60 -15.52 -16.35 -12.29
C PRO A 60 -15.28 -15.19 -13.27
N VAL A 61 -16.06 -15.18 -14.32
CA VAL A 61 -15.89 -14.16 -15.36
C VAL A 61 -16.14 -12.75 -14.81
N ASP A 62 -16.98 -12.65 -13.80
CA ASP A 62 -17.35 -11.36 -13.21
C ASP A 62 -16.23 -10.71 -12.39
N THR A 63 -15.17 -11.46 -12.10
CA THR A 63 -14.02 -10.91 -11.39
C THR A 63 -13.04 -10.21 -12.30
N ILE A 64 -13.18 -10.37 -13.60
CA ILE A 64 -12.28 -9.71 -14.54
C ILE A 64 -12.77 -8.29 -14.77
N VAL A 65 -11.89 -7.35 -14.53
CA VAL A 65 -12.13 -5.94 -14.77
C VAL A 65 -11.18 -5.44 -15.84
N GLU A 66 -11.63 -4.47 -16.59
CA GLU A 66 -10.78 -3.82 -17.58
C GLU A 66 -10.41 -2.44 -17.03
N HIS A 67 -9.12 -2.20 -16.92
CA HIS A 67 -8.61 -0.93 -16.43
C HIS A 67 -7.59 -0.40 -17.45
N ILE A 68 -7.87 0.76 -18.00
CA ILE A 68 -7.02 1.41 -19.00
C ILE A 68 -6.68 0.45 -20.17
N GLY A 69 -7.69 -0.23 -20.66
CA GLY A 69 -7.50 -1.15 -21.79
C GLY A 69 -6.81 -2.46 -21.45
N THR A 70 -6.56 -2.71 -20.18
CA THR A 70 -5.89 -3.92 -19.72
C THR A 70 -6.82 -4.75 -18.86
N LYS A 71 -6.88 -6.04 -19.12
CA LYS A 71 -7.69 -6.95 -18.32
C LYS A 71 -6.92 -7.42 -17.12
N GLY A 72 -7.57 -7.43 -15.98
CA GLY A 72 -6.98 -7.86 -14.74
C GLY A 72 -8.02 -8.18 -13.70
N VAL A 73 -7.55 -8.42 -12.50
CA VAL A 73 -8.38 -8.67 -11.33
C VAL A 73 -7.87 -7.85 -10.18
N PHE A 74 -8.73 -7.59 -9.22
CA PHE A 74 -8.29 -7.03 -7.96
C PHE A 74 -8.03 -8.16 -6.97
N ILE A 75 -6.86 -8.17 -6.39
CA ILE A 75 -6.50 -9.12 -5.34
C ILE A 75 -6.37 -8.39 -4.03
N LEU A 76 -6.58 -9.10 -2.93
CA LEU A 76 -6.37 -8.56 -1.60
C LEU A 76 -4.91 -8.76 -1.20
N SER A 77 -4.25 -7.69 -0.87
CA SER A 77 -2.88 -7.75 -0.36
C SER A 77 -2.86 -8.03 1.14
N ALA A 78 -1.69 -8.35 1.65
CA ALA A 78 -1.50 -8.58 3.09
C ALA A 78 -1.87 -7.36 3.94
N ASP A 79 -1.83 -6.18 3.34
CA ASP A 79 -2.15 -4.93 4.02
C ASP A 79 -3.65 -4.61 3.98
N ASN A 80 -4.47 -5.54 3.56
CA ASN A 80 -5.90 -5.35 3.35
C ASN A 80 -6.20 -4.23 2.35
N GLN A 81 -5.44 -4.18 1.30
CA GLN A 81 -5.64 -3.24 0.21
C GLN A 81 -5.93 -3.99 -1.09
N ALA A 82 -6.76 -3.39 -1.92
CA ALA A 82 -6.98 -3.91 -3.26
C ALA A 82 -5.75 -3.61 -4.12
N ARG A 83 -5.30 -4.61 -4.85
CA ARG A 83 -4.22 -4.43 -5.82
C ARG A 83 -4.68 -4.94 -7.17
N PHE A 84 -4.55 -4.09 -8.16
CA PHE A 84 -4.86 -4.50 -9.52
C PHE A 84 -3.74 -5.36 -10.07
N ARG A 85 -4.09 -6.52 -10.57
CA ARG A 85 -3.13 -7.42 -11.18
C ARG A 85 -3.56 -7.78 -12.58
N MET A 86 -2.70 -7.51 -13.54
CA MET A 86 -2.94 -7.91 -14.91
C MET A 86 -2.92 -9.42 -15.03
N VAL A 87 -3.84 -9.96 -15.78
CA VAL A 87 -3.92 -11.38 -15.99
C VAL A 87 -4.01 -11.68 -17.48
N LYS A 88 -3.47 -12.85 -17.84
CA LYS A 88 -3.60 -13.35 -19.18
C LYS A 88 -4.79 -14.30 -19.22
N ALA A 89 -5.90 -13.80 -19.72
CA ALA A 89 -7.12 -14.58 -19.80
C ALA A 89 -7.03 -15.56 -20.98
N GLY A 90 -7.37 -16.78 -20.72
CA GLY A 90 -7.43 -17.84 -21.73
C GLY A 90 -8.85 -18.16 -22.10
N LYS A 91 -9.21 -19.43 -22.02
CA LYS A 91 -10.49 -19.90 -22.45
C LYS A 91 -11.60 -19.42 -21.54
N LYS A 92 -12.63 -18.88 -22.14
CA LYS A 92 -13.79 -18.36 -21.40
C LYS A 92 -14.96 -19.32 -21.62
N ASN A 93 -15.60 -19.67 -20.52
CA ASN A 93 -16.87 -20.40 -20.51
C ASN A 93 -17.98 -19.41 -20.10
N ALA A 94 -19.18 -19.93 -19.94
CA ALA A 94 -20.33 -19.08 -19.60
C ALA A 94 -20.11 -18.29 -18.30
N ASN A 95 -19.59 -18.95 -17.26
CA ASN A 95 -19.48 -18.33 -15.94
C ASN A 95 -18.04 -18.21 -15.45
N SER A 96 -17.08 -18.70 -16.17
CA SER A 96 -15.69 -18.71 -15.72
C SER A 96 -14.71 -18.51 -16.86
N VAL A 97 -13.52 -18.10 -16.50
CA VAL A 97 -12.44 -17.92 -17.44
C VAL A 97 -11.18 -18.53 -16.86
N SER A 98 -10.41 -19.19 -17.70
CA SER A 98 -9.12 -19.72 -17.29
C SER A 98 -8.06 -18.64 -17.43
N ILE A 99 -7.19 -18.55 -16.45
CA ILE A 99 -6.09 -17.60 -16.43
C ILE A 99 -4.81 -18.38 -16.64
N SER A 100 -4.07 -18.01 -17.66
CA SER A 100 -2.82 -18.68 -18.00
C SER A 100 -1.59 -17.95 -17.48
N GLY A 101 -1.75 -16.78 -16.91
CA GLY A 101 -0.64 -16.02 -16.33
C GLY A 101 -1.13 -14.85 -15.50
N GLY A 102 -0.32 -14.45 -14.54
CA GLY A 102 -0.61 -13.33 -13.65
C GLY A 102 -1.09 -13.71 -12.26
N LEU A 103 -1.54 -14.93 -12.06
CA LEU A 103 -1.97 -15.43 -10.75
C LEU A 103 -1.20 -16.70 -10.39
N THR A 104 -1.03 -16.94 -9.11
CA THR A 104 -0.40 -18.15 -8.59
C THR A 104 -1.40 -19.15 -8.02
N GLY A 105 -2.62 -18.71 -7.81
CA GLY A 105 -3.69 -19.59 -7.32
C GLY A 105 -3.94 -19.52 -5.83
N ASN A 106 -3.12 -18.79 -5.10
CA ASN A 106 -3.29 -18.66 -3.66
C ASN A 106 -3.81 -17.27 -3.27
N GLU A 107 -4.04 -16.41 -4.24
CA GLU A 107 -4.51 -15.07 -3.98
C GLU A 107 -5.99 -15.05 -3.70
N GLN A 108 -6.37 -14.13 -2.84
CA GLN A 108 -7.77 -13.80 -2.65
C GLN A 108 -8.18 -12.78 -3.69
N ILE A 109 -9.11 -13.15 -4.54
CA ILE A 109 -9.59 -12.30 -5.61
C ILE A 109 -10.85 -11.61 -5.13
N LEU A 110 -10.87 -10.30 -5.22
CA LEU A 110 -12.02 -9.53 -4.81
C LEU A 110 -13.15 -9.69 -5.82
N THR A 111 -14.37 -9.76 -5.31
CA THR A 111 -15.56 -9.86 -6.15
C THR A 111 -16.33 -8.55 -6.05
N GLY A 112 -16.85 -8.08 -7.19
CA GLY A 112 -17.48 -6.77 -7.29
C GLY A 112 -18.61 -6.51 -6.32
N PRO A 113 -19.10 -5.28 -6.27
CA PRO A 113 -18.97 -4.23 -7.29
C PRO A 113 -17.67 -3.46 -7.19
N TYR A 114 -17.11 -3.10 -8.32
CA TYR A 114 -15.78 -2.50 -8.39
C TYR A 114 -15.80 -0.98 -8.56
N ALA A 115 -16.98 -0.37 -8.56
CA ALA A 115 -17.09 1.06 -8.85
C ALA A 115 -16.28 1.96 -7.92
N SER A 116 -16.02 1.50 -6.71
CA SER A 116 -15.26 2.27 -5.72
C SER A 116 -13.92 1.62 -5.39
N VAL A 117 -13.50 0.64 -6.15
CA VAL A 117 -12.27 -0.09 -5.89
C VAL A 117 -11.19 0.38 -6.85
N TYR A 118 -10.09 0.85 -6.30
CA TYR A 118 -8.93 1.29 -7.05
C TYR A 118 -7.70 0.58 -6.52
N ASP A 119 -6.63 0.61 -7.27
CA ASP A 119 -5.37 0.06 -6.79
C ASP A 119 -4.92 0.82 -5.53
N GLY A 120 -4.75 0.10 -4.45
CA GLY A 120 -4.42 0.69 -3.15
C GLY A 120 -5.61 1.02 -2.26
N SER A 121 -6.85 0.80 -2.71
CA SER A 121 -8.02 1.03 -1.87
C SER A 121 -7.99 0.13 -0.63
N PRO A 122 -8.22 0.67 0.56
CA PRO A 122 -8.35 -0.18 1.74
C PRO A 122 -9.65 -0.97 1.65
N VAL A 123 -9.55 -2.26 1.89
CA VAL A 123 -10.67 -3.20 1.74
C VAL A 123 -10.93 -3.90 3.05
N ARG A 124 -12.20 -4.03 3.38
CA ARG A 124 -12.64 -4.90 4.46
C ARG A 124 -13.43 -6.04 3.83
N LEU A 125 -13.03 -7.26 4.14
CA LEU A 125 -13.77 -8.40 3.65
C LEU A 125 -15.08 -8.54 4.40
N THR A 126 -16.15 -8.66 3.65
CA THR A 126 -17.44 -9.03 4.21
C THR A 126 -17.51 -10.54 4.24
N LYS A 127 -17.96 -11.06 5.34
CA LYS A 127 -18.12 -12.48 5.49
C LYS A 127 -19.56 -12.81 5.09
N ASP A 128 -19.68 -13.54 4.05
CA ASP A 128 -20.99 -14.10 3.68
C ASP A 128 -21.41 -15.22 4.63
#